data_9c967dcec439b138a7d1e20ff796f88c
#
_entry.id   9c967dcec439b138a7d1e20ff796f88c
#
_cell.length_a   1.000
_cell.length_b   1.000
_cell.length_c   1.000
_cell.angle_alpha   90.00
_cell.angle_beta   90.00
_cell.angle_gamma   90.00
#
_symmetry.space_group_name_H-M   'P 1'
#
loop_
_entity.id
_entity.type
_entity.pdbx_description
1 polymer ?
#
loop_
_entity_poly.entity_id
_entity_poly.type
_entity_poly.pdbx_seq_one_letter_code
_entity_poly.pdbx_strand_id
1 'polypeptide(L)'
;SEMCIRDRNISVNIEVTDEIPSFPMDTLDLCRIIGIFLDNAIEATLETDHPLIDFALIDLDTQYIFVISNSFLEKGIPYGTLMKPNVSTKGANRGIGLYNAHEIIAKYNHVFLDTEIQGTTFVQRLQISKSNT
;
A
#
# COMPACT_ATOMS: atom_id res chain seq x y z
N SER A 1 -1.19 17.51 2.17
CA SER A 1 0.10 18.17 2.28
C SER A 1 1.18 17.39 1.56
N GLU A 2 2.24 18.06 1.18
CA GLU A 2 3.36 17.46 0.50
C GLU A 2 4.60 17.52 1.38
N MET A 3 5.40 16.46 1.37
CA MET A 3 6.66 16.43 2.08
C MET A 3 7.70 15.67 1.26
N CYS A 4 8.96 15.82 1.62
CA CYS A 4 10.07 15.14 0.97
C CYS A 4 10.84 14.34 2.01
N ILE A 5 11.13 13.09 1.70
CA ILE A 5 11.98 12.25 2.55
C ILE A 5 13.42 12.62 2.21
N ARG A 6 14.05 13.41 3.09
CA ARG A 6 15.31 14.09 2.82
C ARG A 6 16.41 13.18 2.27
N ASP A 7 16.67 12.08 2.97
CA ASP A 7 17.81 11.23 2.64
C ASP A 7 17.60 10.43 1.37
N ARG A 8 16.35 10.30 0.91
CA ARG A 8 16.02 9.49 -0.23
C ARG A 8 15.43 10.27 -1.39
N ASN A 9 15.22 11.55 -1.17
CA ASN A 9 14.73 12.47 -2.19
C ASN A 9 13.39 12.03 -2.80
N ILE A 10 12.53 11.47 -1.95
CA ILE A 10 11.19 11.01 -2.35
C ILE A 10 10.18 12.09 -2.02
N SER A 11 9.36 12.47 -3.01
CA SER A 11 8.23 13.35 -2.77
C SER A 11 7.06 12.54 -2.23
N VAL A 12 6.45 12.98 -1.13
CA VAL A 12 5.33 12.27 -0.51
C VAL A 12 4.16 13.23 -0.35
N ASN A 13 3.02 12.87 -0.93
CA ASN A 13 1.76 13.58 -0.74
C ASN A 13 0.89 12.77 0.21
N ILE A 14 0.35 13.43 1.23
CA ILE A 14 -0.52 12.78 2.22
C ILE A 14 -1.83 13.53 2.30
N GLU A 15 -2.92 12.83 2.06
CA GLU A 15 -4.28 13.36 2.18
C GLU A 15 -5.07 12.48 3.13
N VAL A 16 -5.27 12.95 4.36
CA VAL A 16 -6.03 12.22 5.37
C VAL A 16 -7.06 13.17 5.98
N THR A 17 -8.07 12.57 6.62
CA THR A 17 -9.09 13.34 7.32
C THR A 17 -8.50 14.01 8.55
N ASP A 18 -9.13 15.13 9.00
CA ASP A 18 -8.67 15.87 10.19
C ASP A 18 -8.69 14.98 11.44
N GLU A 19 -9.72 14.15 11.56
CA GLU A 19 -9.83 13.19 12.65
C GLU A 19 -9.67 11.78 12.10
N ILE A 20 -8.78 11.00 12.72
CA ILE A 20 -8.57 9.62 12.33
C ILE A 20 -9.67 8.77 12.95
N PRO A 21 -10.53 8.13 12.13
CA PRO A 21 -11.63 7.33 12.67
C PRO A 21 -11.12 6.05 13.34
N SER A 22 -12.02 5.43 14.11
CA SER A 22 -11.77 4.10 14.65
C SER A 22 -12.18 3.09 13.59
N PHE A 23 -11.23 2.32 13.08
CA PHE A 23 -11.49 1.36 12.03
C PHE A 23 -11.99 0.04 12.62
N PRO A 24 -12.93 -0.66 11.92
CA PRO A 24 -13.45 -1.94 12.41
C PRO A 24 -12.48 -3.10 12.14
N MET A 25 -11.28 -2.99 12.65
CA MET A 25 -10.29 -4.06 12.61
C MET A 25 -9.21 -3.78 13.66
N ASP A 26 -8.42 -4.79 13.95
CA ASP A 26 -7.35 -4.66 14.93
C ASP A 26 -6.35 -3.60 14.48
N THR A 27 -6.02 -2.68 15.37
CA THR A 27 -5.14 -1.55 15.05
C THR A 27 -3.73 -2.03 14.69
N LEU A 28 -3.21 -3.05 15.38
CA LEU A 28 -1.88 -3.56 15.06
C LEU A 28 -1.84 -4.21 13.68
N ASP A 29 -2.90 -4.94 13.33
CA ASP A 29 -3.00 -5.54 12.01
C ASP A 29 -3.02 -4.46 10.93
N LEU A 30 -3.81 -3.40 11.14
CA LEU A 30 -3.88 -2.29 10.19
C LEU A 30 -2.51 -1.62 10.02
N CYS A 31 -1.85 -1.32 11.13
CA CYS A 31 -0.53 -0.69 11.09
C CYS A 31 0.49 -1.57 10.37
N ARG A 32 0.43 -2.88 10.55
CA ARG A 32 1.34 -3.81 9.88
C ARG A 32 1.11 -3.82 8.37
N ILE A 33 -0.16 -3.86 7.97
CA ILE A 33 -0.50 -3.83 6.53
C ILE A 33 0.01 -2.54 5.88
N ILE A 34 -0.31 -1.40 6.49
CA ILE A 34 0.09 -0.10 5.95
C ILE A 34 1.62 0.01 5.91
N GLY A 35 2.29 -0.45 6.96
CA GLY A 35 3.75 -0.45 7.01
C GLY A 35 4.38 -1.26 5.88
N ILE A 36 3.82 -2.44 5.60
CA ILE A 36 4.29 -3.30 4.50
C ILE A 36 4.12 -2.57 3.15
N PHE A 37 2.96 -1.96 2.93
CA PHE A 37 2.70 -1.26 1.68
C PHE A 37 3.62 -0.06 1.50
N LEU A 38 3.86 0.69 2.58
CA LEU A 38 4.77 1.84 2.52
C LEU A 38 6.21 1.41 2.27
N ASP A 39 6.68 0.35 2.92
CA ASP A 39 8.02 -0.17 2.68
C ASP A 39 8.21 -0.58 1.23
N ASN A 40 7.22 -1.28 0.67
CA ASN A 40 7.27 -1.70 -0.72
C ASN A 40 7.22 -0.49 -1.67
N ALA A 41 6.42 0.51 -1.34
CA ALA A 41 6.33 1.72 -2.15
C ALA A 41 7.66 2.47 -2.17
N ILE A 42 8.31 2.58 -1.01
CA ILE A 42 9.62 3.25 -0.91
C ILE A 42 10.66 2.52 -1.75
N GLU A 43 10.75 1.20 -1.61
CA GLU A 43 11.71 0.41 -2.39
C GLU A 43 11.49 0.57 -3.89
N ALA A 44 10.22 0.49 -4.33
CA ALA A 44 9.92 0.56 -5.74
C ALA A 44 10.18 1.95 -6.33
N THR A 45 9.77 2.99 -5.62
CA THR A 45 9.88 4.36 -6.14
C THR A 45 11.33 4.82 -6.21
N LEU A 46 12.20 4.31 -5.32
CA LEU A 46 13.61 4.68 -5.33
C LEU A 46 14.34 4.23 -6.59
N GLU A 47 13.80 3.30 -7.34
CA GLU A 47 14.36 2.86 -8.61
C GLU A 47 14.05 3.82 -9.76
N THR A 48 13.16 4.79 -9.56
CA THR A 48 12.71 5.69 -10.61
C THR A 48 13.45 7.02 -10.58
N ASP A 49 13.39 7.76 -11.69
CA ASP A 49 14.02 9.07 -11.80
C ASP A 49 13.29 10.13 -10.97
N HIS A 50 12.00 9.95 -10.77
CA HIS A 50 11.16 10.90 -10.02
C HIS A 50 10.40 10.16 -8.93
N PRO A 51 11.07 9.82 -7.82
CA PRO A 51 10.42 9.10 -6.73
C PRO A 51 9.24 9.87 -6.15
N LEU A 52 8.07 9.22 -6.16
CA LEU A 52 6.84 9.83 -5.70
C LEU A 52 5.96 8.78 -5.02
N ILE A 53 5.44 9.11 -3.85
CA ILE A 53 4.46 8.31 -3.14
C ILE A 53 3.27 9.19 -2.80
N ASP A 54 2.06 8.72 -3.10
CA ASP A 54 0.82 9.33 -2.69
C ASP A 54 0.14 8.42 -1.68
N PHE A 55 -0.28 8.98 -0.55
CA PHE A 55 -0.99 8.26 0.50
C PHE A 55 -2.28 9.01 0.81
N ALA A 56 -3.42 8.32 0.77
CA ALA A 56 -4.70 8.94 1.06
C ALA A 56 -5.57 8.02 1.89
N LEU A 57 -6.37 8.61 2.76
CA LEU A 57 -7.45 7.92 3.45
C LEU A 57 -8.76 8.56 3.00
N ILE A 58 -9.62 7.77 2.41
CA ILE A 58 -10.92 8.19 1.89
C ILE A 58 -12.00 7.61 2.79
N ASP A 59 -12.85 8.48 3.31
CA ASP A 59 -13.95 8.09 4.18
C ASP A 59 -15.26 8.18 3.38
N LEU A 60 -15.78 7.04 2.96
CA LEU A 60 -17.06 6.95 2.25
C LEU A 60 -18.14 6.47 3.21
N ASP A 61 -19.39 6.58 2.80
CA ASP A 61 -20.52 6.20 3.65
C ASP A 61 -20.44 4.74 4.12
N THR A 62 -20.00 3.85 3.23
CA THR A 62 -20.02 2.41 3.51
C THR A 62 -18.65 1.80 3.77
N GLN A 63 -17.58 2.54 3.55
CA GLN A 63 -16.24 1.98 3.67
C GLN A 63 -15.19 3.07 3.83
N TYR A 64 -14.06 2.66 4.41
CA TYR A 64 -12.82 3.44 4.39
C TYR A 64 -11.91 2.85 3.32
N ILE A 65 -11.17 3.71 2.62
CA ILE A 65 -10.19 3.24 1.64
C ILE A 65 -8.86 3.92 1.93
N PHE A 66 -7.83 3.11 2.18
CA PHE A 66 -6.44 3.59 2.17
C PHE A 66 -5.89 3.38 0.78
N VAL A 67 -5.39 4.45 0.19
CA VAL A 67 -4.77 4.39 -1.15
C VAL A 67 -3.30 4.72 -1.01
N ILE A 68 -2.46 3.82 -1.47
CA ILE A 68 -1.02 4.03 -1.51
C ILE A 68 -0.59 3.81 -2.94
N SER A 69 -0.07 4.85 -3.58
CA SER A 69 0.44 4.73 -4.93
C SER A 69 1.88 5.23 -5.00
N ASN A 70 2.63 4.66 -5.91
CA ASN A 70 4.03 5.00 -6.07
C ASN A 70 4.45 4.87 -7.52
N SER A 71 5.41 5.71 -7.92
CA SER A 71 6.08 5.50 -9.18
C SER A 71 6.90 4.20 -9.11
N PHE A 72 7.03 3.51 -10.22
CA PHE A 72 7.83 2.29 -10.26
C PHE A 72 8.35 2.04 -11.68
N LEU A 73 9.38 1.21 -11.78
CA LEU A 73 9.90 0.76 -13.06
C LEU A 73 9.26 -0.57 -13.43
N GLU A 74 8.65 -0.62 -14.60
CA GLU A 74 8.10 -1.88 -15.10
C GLU A 74 9.27 -2.73 -15.61
N LYS A 75 9.42 -3.92 -15.03
CA LYS A 75 10.52 -4.83 -15.37
C LYS A 75 10.03 -6.09 -16.06
N GLY A 76 8.80 -6.06 -16.58
CA GLY A 76 8.22 -7.21 -17.25
C GLY A 76 7.81 -8.34 -16.31
N ILE A 77 7.77 -8.09 -15.02
CA ILE A 77 7.35 -9.09 -14.04
C ILE A 77 5.85 -9.06 -13.90
N PRO A 78 5.14 -10.18 -14.15
CA PRO A 78 3.69 -10.19 -13.99
C PRO A 78 3.28 -9.86 -12.56
N TYR A 79 2.22 -9.07 -12.41
CA TYR A 79 1.71 -8.65 -11.13
C TYR A 79 1.50 -9.84 -10.16
N GLY A 80 0.92 -10.93 -10.66
CA GLY A 80 0.64 -12.11 -9.82
C GLY A 80 1.87 -12.70 -9.15
N THR A 81 3.06 -12.55 -9.74
CA THR A 81 4.29 -13.06 -9.16
C THR A 81 4.70 -12.32 -7.91
N LEU A 82 4.37 -11.04 -7.82
CA LEU A 82 4.73 -10.20 -6.67
C LEU A 82 3.98 -10.62 -5.40
N MET A 83 2.92 -11.39 -5.54
CA MET A 83 2.10 -11.85 -4.42
C MET A 83 2.55 -13.15 -3.80
N LYS A 84 3.54 -13.82 -4.41
CA LYS A 84 4.01 -15.09 -3.92
C LYS A 84 5.19 -14.93 -2.98
N PRO A 85 5.30 -15.78 -1.95
CA PRO A 85 6.47 -15.74 -1.08
C PRO A 85 7.73 -16.05 -1.89
N ASN A 86 8.85 -15.52 -1.47
CA ASN A 86 10.16 -15.76 -2.07
C ASN A 86 10.33 -15.19 -3.47
N VAL A 87 9.39 -14.39 -3.94
CA VAL A 87 9.54 -13.67 -5.21
C VAL A 87 9.74 -12.20 -4.92
N SER A 88 10.79 -11.61 -5.47
CA SER A 88 11.09 -10.22 -5.24
C SER A 88 11.89 -9.65 -6.40
N THR A 89 11.64 -8.38 -6.74
CA THR A 89 12.40 -7.67 -7.74
C THR A 89 13.69 -7.07 -7.16
N LYS A 90 13.80 -7.01 -5.83
CA LYS A 90 14.93 -6.38 -5.16
C LYS A 90 15.55 -7.22 -4.05
N GLY A 91 14.92 -8.28 -3.67
CA GLY A 91 15.36 -9.11 -2.58
C GLY A 91 14.20 -9.90 -2.02
N ALA A 92 14.49 -10.91 -1.21
CA ALA A 92 13.49 -11.85 -0.71
C ALA A 92 12.41 -11.19 0.14
N ASN A 93 12.75 -10.12 0.87
CA ASN A 93 11.85 -9.52 1.84
C ASN A 93 10.61 -8.89 1.20
N ARG A 94 10.72 -8.40 -0.02
CA ARG A 94 9.61 -7.70 -0.68
C ARG A 94 8.44 -8.63 -0.97
N GLY A 95 8.71 -9.80 -1.55
CA GLY A 95 7.66 -10.78 -1.83
C GLY A 95 7.06 -11.33 -0.56
N ILE A 96 7.89 -11.55 0.47
CA ILE A 96 7.42 -12.01 1.78
C ILE A 96 6.53 -10.97 2.43
N GLY A 97 6.87 -9.68 2.32
CA GLY A 97 6.07 -8.61 2.90
C GLY A 97 4.65 -8.60 2.35
N LEU A 98 4.50 -8.65 1.01
CA LEU A 98 3.18 -8.69 0.39
C LEU A 98 2.41 -9.94 0.76
N TYR A 99 3.08 -11.09 0.83
CA TYR A 99 2.46 -12.32 1.27
C TYR A 99 1.92 -12.19 2.70
N ASN A 100 2.70 -11.61 3.61
CA ASN A 100 2.29 -11.40 4.99
C ASN A 100 1.10 -10.45 5.09
N ALA A 101 1.05 -9.40 4.26
CA ALA A 101 -0.09 -8.51 4.22
C ALA A 101 -1.36 -9.25 3.82
N HIS A 102 -1.28 -10.11 2.79
CA HIS A 102 -2.41 -10.92 2.36
C HIS A 102 -2.88 -11.88 3.46
N GLU A 103 -1.94 -12.46 4.22
CA GLU A 103 -2.29 -13.34 5.33
C GLU A 103 -3.07 -12.60 6.42
N ILE A 104 -2.67 -11.37 6.71
CA ILE A 104 -3.38 -10.56 7.69
C ILE A 104 -4.78 -10.20 7.18
N ILE A 105 -4.87 -9.75 5.93
CA ILE A 105 -6.14 -9.37 5.32
C ILE A 105 -7.12 -10.53 5.30
N ALA A 106 -6.62 -11.74 5.07
CA ALA A 106 -7.46 -12.95 5.01
C ALA A 106 -8.17 -13.27 6.33
N LYS A 107 -7.74 -12.69 7.46
CA LYS A 107 -8.41 -12.87 8.75
C LYS A 107 -9.75 -12.13 8.83
N TYR A 108 -10.01 -11.20 7.90
CA TYR A 108 -11.17 -10.33 7.96
C TYR A 108 -12.09 -10.56 6.76
N ASN A 109 -13.39 -10.68 7.02
CA ASN A 109 -14.38 -10.84 5.97
C ASN A 109 -14.73 -9.53 5.27
N HIS A 110 -14.40 -8.41 5.89
CA HIS A 110 -14.82 -7.09 5.42
C HIS A 110 -13.63 -6.20 5.03
N VAL A 111 -12.47 -6.79 4.85
CA VAL A 111 -11.24 -6.07 4.43
C VAL A 111 -10.78 -6.67 3.11
N PHE A 112 -10.59 -5.81 2.12
CA PHE A 112 -10.25 -6.23 0.76
C PHE A 112 -9.07 -5.42 0.25
N LEU A 113 -8.25 -6.05 -0.56
CA LEU A 113 -7.14 -5.39 -1.23
C LEU A 113 -7.37 -5.39 -2.73
N ASP A 114 -7.24 -4.21 -3.32
CA ASP A 114 -7.26 -4.03 -4.76
C ASP A 114 -5.91 -3.47 -5.19
N THR A 115 -5.31 -4.04 -6.22
CA THR A 115 -4.02 -3.61 -6.73
C THR A 115 -4.16 -3.31 -8.22
N GLU A 116 -3.60 -2.18 -8.64
CA GLU A 116 -3.71 -1.75 -10.01
C GLU A 116 -2.39 -1.17 -10.50
N ILE A 117 -2.07 -1.40 -11.76
CA ILE A 117 -0.93 -0.77 -12.43
C ILE A 117 -1.49 0.19 -13.47
N GLN A 118 -1.15 1.47 -13.32
CA GLN A 118 -1.57 2.53 -14.23
C GLN A 118 -0.31 3.14 -14.84
N GLY A 119 0.13 2.63 -16.00
CA GLY A 119 1.36 3.11 -16.64
C GLY A 119 2.57 2.84 -15.75
N THR A 120 3.21 3.89 -15.26
CA THR A 120 4.38 3.80 -14.40
C THR A 120 4.01 4.00 -12.92
N THR A 121 2.75 3.88 -12.58
CA THR A 121 2.26 4.05 -11.21
C THR A 121 1.65 2.74 -10.72
N PHE A 122 2.07 2.30 -9.53
CA PHE A 122 1.56 1.13 -8.85
C PHE A 122 0.63 1.59 -7.73
N VAL A 123 -0.60 1.07 -7.70
CA VAL A 123 -1.63 1.53 -6.77
C VAL A 123 -2.14 0.36 -5.94
N GLN A 124 -2.12 0.52 -4.61
CA GLN A 124 -2.71 -0.43 -3.66
C GLN A 124 -3.86 0.27 -2.94
N ARG A 125 -5.04 -0.36 -2.94
CA ARG A 125 -6.21 0.15 -2.22
C ARG A 125 -6.63 -0.85 -1.19
N LEU A 126 -6.60 -0.46 0.08
CA LEU A 126 -7.10 -1.30 1.16
C LEU A 126 -8.49 -0.80 1.52
N GLN A 127 -9.50 -1.62 1.27
CA GLN A 127 -10.90 -1.30 1.48
C GLN A 127 -11.38 -1.96 2.76
N ILE A 128 -11.90 -1.15 3.68
CA ILE A 128 -12.42 -1.63 4.97
C ILE A 128 -13.89 -1.26 5.03
N SER A 129 -14.75 -2.27 4.92
CA SER A 129 -16.20 -2.04 5.01
C SER A 129 -16.57 -1.63 6.43
N LYS A 130 -17.46 -0.65 6.55
CA LYS A 130 -17.95 -0.21 7.87
C LYS A 130 -18.93 -1.21 8.48
N SER A 131 -19.47 -2.10 7.65
CA SER A 131 -20.34 -3.17 8.10
C SER A 131 -19.57 -4.48 8.15
N ASN A 132 -19.67 -5.22 9.26
CA ASN A 132 -19.00 -6.50 9.43
C ASN A 132 -19.79 -7.69 8.87
N THR A 133 -20.86 -7.44 8.18
CA THR A 133 -21.73 -8.50 7.63
C THR A 133 -21.39 -8.84 6.20
#